data_bd8dc15de086156cd0aed26c94f1f188
#
_entry.id   bd8dc15de086156cd0aed26c94f1f188
#
_cell.length_a   1.000
_cell.length_b   1.000
_cell.length_c   1.000
_cell.angle_alpha   90.00
_cell.angle_beta   90.00
_cell.angle_gamma   90.00
#
_symmetry.space_group_name_H-M   'P 1'
#
loop_
_entity.id
_entity.type
_entity.pdbx_description
1 polymer ?
#
loop_
_entity_poly.entity_id
_entity_poly.type
_entity_poly.pdbx_seq_one_letter_code
_entity_poly.pdbx_strand_id
1 'polypeptide(L)'
;MTITELNNKITFYTSLDTNAFSTTDRLVSINNWYDKLHSIILESQAEWDFDDSNATDLPIGTTDLLASTKSYALPETLYRLNKLEVNYGSGFIKAQPIDLNETGLSEDEISARATVDNPYYRTFGRTFTIYPTPTAEVTGGLQLYFDREVDDFSASDLSTGTKKPGLDRLWHNFIALGASLDAGIKFNLVNKGDLKNMLDDMEARIRKYYGRRQVDRQINFRNTIENYE
;
A
#
# COMPACT_ATOMS: atom_id res chain seq x y z
N MET A 1 -8.80 -14.64 -9.00
CA MET A 1 -8.22 -16.01 -9.14
C MET A 1 -7.64 -16.43 -7.82
N THR A 2 -7.77 -17.70 -7.46
CA THR A 2 -7.07 -18.28 -6.32
C THR A 2 -5.61 -18.60 -6.68
N ILE A 3 -4.77 -18.88 -5.67
CA ILE A 3 -3.39 -19.29 -5.92
C ILE A 3 -3.28 -20.58 -6.73
N THR A 4 -4.24 -21.51 -6.56
CA THR A 4 -4.35 -22.71 -7.41
C THR A 4 -4.62 -22.34 -8.88
N GLU A 5 -5.52 -21.40 -9.12
CA GLU A 5 -5.82 -20.94 -10.48
C GLU A 5 -4.62 -20.22 -11.11
N LEU A 6 -3.84 -19.45 -10.31
CA LEU A 6 -2.57 -18.86 -10.77
C LEU A 6 -1.56 -19.94 -11.16
N ASN A 7 -1.39 -20.95 -10.33
CA ASN A 7 -0.51 -22.10 -10.61
C ASN A 7 -0.91 -22.83 -11.89
N ASN A 8 -2.20 -23.09 -12.08
CA ASN A 8 -2.72 -23.73 -13.30
C ASN A 8 -2.45 -22.89 -14.56
N LYS A 9 -2.59 -21.56 -14.44
CA LYS A 9 -2.26 -20.65 -15.55
C LYS A 9 -0.77 -20.64 -15.88
N ILE A 10 0.10 -20.66 -14.87
CA ILE A 10 1.55 -20.78 -15.11
C ILE A 10 1.85 -22.07 -15.88
N THR A 11 1.28 -23.20 -15.46
CA THR A 11 1.42 -24.48 -16.19
C THR A 11 0.89 -24.37 -17.62
N PHE A 12 -0.26 -23.72 -17.82
CA PHE A 12 -0.84 -23.51 -19.15
C PHE A 12 0.07 -22.67 -20.07
N TYR A 13 0.64 -21.58 -19.57
CA TYR A 13 1.50 -20.70 -20.38
C TYR A 13 2.87 -21.28 -20.65
N THR A 14 3.41 -22.08 -19.75
CA THR A 14 4.79 -22.61 -19.84
C THR A 14 4.86 -24.03 -20.33
N SER A 15 3.77 -24.79 -20.22
CA SER A 15 3.72 -26.26 -20.39
C SER A 15 4.68 -27.01 -19.47
N LEU A 16 5.15 -26.37 -18.39
CA LEU A 16 6.01 -26.98 -17.37
C LEU A 16 5.16 -27.51 -16.22
N ASP A 17 5.48 -28.72 -15.79
CA ASP A 17 4.91 -29.30 -14.57
C ASP A 17 5.66 -28.82 -13.30
N THR A 18 5.24 -29.28 -12.15
CA THR A 18 5.87 -28.95 -10.87
C THR A 18 7.20 -29.63 -10.61
N ASN A 19 7.58 -30.63 -11.44
CA ASN A 19 8.90 -31.26 -11.36
C ASN A 19 9.93 -30.40 -12.10
N ALA A 20 9.56 -29.83 -13.24
CA ALA A 20 10.45 -28.97 -14.02
C ALA A 20 10.53 -27.54 -13.41
N PHE A 21 9.39 -26.93 -13.08
CA PHE A 21 9.30 -25.64 -12.40
C PHE A 21 8.70 -25.85 -11.01
N SER A 22 9.57 -25.95 -10.00
CA SER A 22 9.18 -26.37 -8.66
C SER A 22 8.13 -25.44 -8.02
N THR A 23 7.32 -26.01 -7.14
CA THR A 23 6.31 -25.24 -6.39
C THR A 23 6.93 -24.08 -5.61
N THR A 24 8.14 -24.27 -5.06
CA THR A 24 8.88 -23.22 -4.34
C THR A 24 9.30 -22.10 -5.29
N ASP A 25 9.87 -22.41 -6.45
CA ASP A 25 10.28 -21.40 -7.44
C ASP A 25 9.05 -20.62 -7.96
N ARG A 26 7.93 -21.31 -8.18
CA ARG A 26 6.67 -20.69 -8.59
C ARG A 26 6.16 -19.70 -7.53
N LEU A 27 6.23 -20.09 -6.25
CA LEU A 27 5.82 -19.24 -5.14
C LEU A 27 6.65 -17.97 -5.09
N VAL A 28 7.97 -18.08 -5.21
CA VAL A 28 8.87 -16.93 -5.24
C VAL A 28 8.53 -16.00 -6.42
N SER A 29 8.34 -16.55 -7.61
CA SER A 29 7.96 -15.75 -8.79
C SER A 29 6.57 -15.10 -8.63
N ILE A 30 5.59 -15.81 -8.06
CA ILE A 30 4.25 -15.27 -7.80
C ILE A 30 4.34 -14.07 -6.85
N ASN A 31 5.07 -14.19 -5.74
CA ASN A 31 5.21 -13.11 -4.77
C ASN A 31 5.93 -11.90 -5.38
N ASN A 32 7.05 -12.10 -6.08
CA ASN A 32 7.77 -11.03 -6.76
C ASN A 32 6.88 -10.26 -7.76
N TRP A 33 6.02 -10.97 -8.50
CA TRP A 33 5.10 -10.32 -9.44
C TRP A 33 3.87 -9.73 -8.77
N TYR A 34 3.50 -10.22 -7.59
CA TYR A 34 2.48 -9.60 -6.77
C TYR A 34 2.96 -8.27 -6.22
N ASP A 35 4.18 -8.20 -5.68
CA ASP A 35 4.83 -6.96 -5.24
C ASP A 35 4.99 -5.96 -6.39
N LYS A 36 5.41 -6.44 -7.56
CA LYS A 36 5.53 -5.57 -8.73
C LYS A 36 4.19 -4.99 -9.17
N LEU A 37 3.13 -5.79 -9.14
CA LEU A 37 1.78 -5.32 -9.46
C LEU A 37 1.32 -4.26 -8.44
N HIS A 38 1.59 -4.49 -7.16
CA HIS A 38 1.33 -3.54 -6.09
C HIS A 38 2.07 -2.22 -6.32
N SER A 39 3.36 -2.26 -6.63
CA SER A 39 4.15 -1.05 -6.91
C SER A 39 3.62 -0.27 -8.12
N ILE A 40 3.22 -0.95 -9.19
CA ILE A 40 2.61 -0.32 -10.39
C ILE A 40 1.32 0.43 -10.02
N ILE A 41 0.49 -0.16 -9.15
CA ILE A 41 -0.76 0.46 -8.70
C ILE A 41 -0.46 1.72 -7.87
N LEU A 42 0.48 1.64 -6.92
CA LEU A 42 0.87 2.78 -6.09
C LEU A 42 1.55 3.91 -6.91
N GLU A 43 2.43 3.55 -7.85
CA GLU A 43 3.07 4.50 -8.77
C GLU A 43 2.06 5.23 -9.66
N SER A 44 0.95 4.56 -10.00
CA SER A 44 -0.14 5.17 -10.76
C SER A 44 -0.97 6.15 -9.91
N GLN A 45 -0.48 6.54 -8.75
CA GLN A 45 -1.06 7.46 -7.77
C GLN A 45 -2.38 6.95 -7.16
N ALA A 46 -2.66 5.67 -7.26
CA ALA A 46 -3.80 5.07 -6.57
C ALA A 46 -3.53 5.02 -5.07
N GLU A 47 -4.55 5.26 -4.27
CA GLU A 47 -4.52 4.89 -2.85
C GLU A 47 -4.69 3.38 -2.71
N TRP A 48 -4.38 2.85 -1.52
CA TRP A 48 -4.63 1.47 -1.16
C TRP A 48 -6.08 1.08 -1.48
N ASP A 49 -6.26 0.17 -2.42
CA ASP A 49 -7.56 -0.29 -2.90
C ASP A 49 -7.68 -1.81 -2.81
N PHE A 50 -6.95 -2.39 -1.88
CA PHE A 50 -6.93 -3.81 -1.68
C PHE A 50 -8.09 -4.20 -0.76
N ASP A 51 -9.09 -4.84 -1.31
CA ASP A 51 -10.03 -5.65 -0.55
C ASP A 51 -9.34 -6.98 -0.26
N ASP A 52 -8.51 -6.98 0.76
CA ASP A 52 -7.86 -8.19 1.18
C ASP A 52 -8.84 -9.04 2.01
N SER A 53 -9.66 -9.79 1.31
CA SER A 53 -10.56 -10.77 1.94
C SER A 53 -9.80 -11.89 2.68
N ASN A 54 -8.48 -11.93 2.55
CA ASN A 54 -7.60 -12.86 3.26
C ASN A 54 -6.82 -12.21 4.39
N ALA A 55 -6.70 -10.88 4.39
CA ALA A 55 -6.15 -10.13 5.50
C ALA A 55 -7.28 -9.53 6.32
N THR A 56 -7.18 -9.69 7.61
CA THR A 56 -8.09 -9.07 8.57
C THR A 56 -7.73 -7.60 8.81
N ASP A 57 -6.62 -7.14 8.24
CA ASP A 57 -6.04 -5.84 8.51
C ASP A 57 -6.42 -4.82 7.45
N LEU A 58 -7.29 -3.90 7.84
CA LEU A 58 -7.51 -2.69 7.08
C LEU A 58 -6.21 -1.87 7.03
N PRO A 59 -6.00 -0.99 6.02
CA PRO A 59 -4.85 -0.09 5.97
C PRO A 59 -4.97 1.03 7.02
N ILE A 60 -5.44 0.68 8.20
CA ILE A 60 -5.62 1.55 9.35
C ILE A 60 -4.94 0.89 10.54
N GLY A 61 -3.87 1.51 11.03
CA GLY A 61 -3.23 1.11 12.28
C GLY A 61 -3.77 1.95 13.43
N THR A 62 -4.09 1.30 14.54
CA THR A 62 -4.53 1.97 15.76
C THR A 62 -3.55 1.65 16.88
N THR A 63 -3.13 2.68 17.63
CA THR A 63 -2.28 2.52 18.82
C THR A 63 -2.68 3.50 19.92
N ASP A 64 -2.24 3.22 21.12
CA ASP A 64 -2.58 4.05 22.29
C ASP A 64 -1.77 5.37 22.26
N LEU A 65 -2.44 6.46 22.58
CA LEU A 65 -1.80 7.72 22.87
C LEU A 65 -1.33 7.70 24.32
N LEU A 66 -0.01 7.77 24.54
CA LEU A 66 0.58 7.67 25.88
C LEU A 66 0.92 9.06 26.45
N ALA A 67 0.60 9.27 27.72
CA ALA A 67 0.95 10.53 28.41
C ALA A 67 2.46 10.78 28.37
N SER A 68 2.85 12.02 28.13
CA SER A 68 4.24 12.48 28.04
C SER A 68 5.08 11.82 26.92
N THR A 69 4.47 11.04 26.03
CA THR A 69 5.15 10.40 24.90
C THR A 69 4.78 11.13 23.60
N LYS A 70 5.79 11.69 22.93
CA LYS A 70 5.59 12.41 21.67
C LYS A 70 5.99 11.62 20.43
N SER A 71 6.82 10.59 20.56
CA SER A 71 7.37 9.83 19.43
C SER A 71 6.90 8.39 19.44
N TYR A 72 6.44 7.91 18.28
CA TYR A 72 5.88 6.59 18.08
C TYR A 72 6.54 5.91 16.89
N ALA A 73 6.65 4.58 16.90
CA ALA A 73 7.12 3.81 15.77
C ALA A 73 6.03 3.68 14.70
N LEU A 74 6.45 3.72 13.43
CA LEU A 74 5.60 3.38 12.31
C LEU A 74 5.57 1.85 12.13
N PRO A 75 4.45 1.26 11.66
CA PRO A 75 4.37 -0.15 11.33
C PRO A 75 5.47 -0.58 10.35
N GLU A 76 5.99 -1.81 10.50
CA GLU A 76 7.04 -2.32 9.61
C GLU A 76 6.57 -2.44 8.16
N THR A 77 5.30 -2.79 7.96
CA THR A 77 4.68 -2.95 6.64
C THR A 77 4.28 -1.62 5.99
N LEU A 78 4.48 -0.49 6.66
CA LEU A 78 4.10 0.82 6.14
C LEU A 78 4.98 1.22 4.95
N TYR A 79 4.34 1.43 3.81
CA TYR A 79 4.95 1.98 2.61
C TYR A 79 4.81 3.51 2.56
N ARG A 80 3.61 4.04 2.76
CA ARG A 80 3.31 5.47 2.73
C ARG A 80 2.23 5.82 3.74
N LEU A 81 2.49 6.84 4.56
CA LEU A 81 1.49 7.39 5.48
C LEU A 81 0.60 8.39 4.73
N ASN A 82 -0.70 8.12 4.68
CA ASN A 82 -1.67 8.97 3.97
C ASN A 82 -2.32 9.99 4.92
N LYS A 83 -2.63 9.57 6.14
CA LYS A 83 -3.28 10.43 7.15
C LYS A 83 -2.94 9.93 8.55
N LEU A 84 -2.73 10.86 9.47
CA LEU A 84 -2.63 10.61 10.90
C LEU A 84 -3.76 11.36 11.60
N GLU A 85 -4.48 10.65 12.46
CA GLU A 85 -5.49 11.24 13.34
C GLU A 85 -5.10 10.99 14.80
N VAL A 86 -5.30 12.02 15.63
CA VAL A 86 -4.98 11.98 17.06
C VAL A 86 -6.22 12.34 17.85
N ASN A 87 -6.51 11.55 18.86
CA ASN A 87 -7.57 11.81 19.84
C ASN A 87 -6.96 12.14 21.18
N TYR A 88 -7.04 13.40 21.58
CA TYR A 88 -6.60 13.87 22.89
C TYR A 88 -7.68 13.77 23.99
N GLY A 89 -8.78 13.03 23.70
CA GLY A 89 -9.91 12.83 24.63
C GLY A 89 -11.22 13.47 24.20
N SER A 90 -11.22 14.31 23.13
CA SER A 90 -12.39 14.99 22.61
C SER A 90 -12.85 14.49 21.23
N GLY A 91 -12.23 13.44 20.70
CA GLY A 91 -12.48 12.90 19.38
C GLY A 91 -11.23 12.94 18.49
N PHE A 92 -11.31 12.27 17.34
CA PHE A 92 -10.19 12.23 16.39
C PHE A 92 -10.10 13.53 15.58
N ILE A 93 -8.89 14.08 15.53
CA ILE A 93 -8.55 15.27 14.78
C ILE A 93 -7.38 14.94 13.85
N LYS A 94 -7.50 15.32 12.58
CA LYS A 94 -6.43 15.11 11.60
C LYS A 94 -5.20 15.94 11.98
N ALA A 95 -4.07 15.28 12.20
CA ALA A 95 -2.80 15.96 12.38
C ALA A 95 -2.25 16.44 11.03
N GLN A 96 -1.63 17.60 11.02
CA GLN A 96 -1.03 18.19 9.82
C GLN A 96 0.46 17.81 9.75
N PRO A 97 0.95 17.35 8.57
CA PRO A 97 2.37 17.10 8.41
C PRO A 97 3.16 18.42 8.45
N ILE A 98 4.33 18.39 9.08
CA ILE A 98 5.23 19.52 9.13
C ILE A 98 6.65 19.09 8.77
N ASP A 99 7.29 19.84 7.87
CA ASP A 99 8.70 19.70 7.57
C ASP A 99 9.49 20.85 8.23
N LEU A 100 10.36 20.48 9.18
CA LEU A 100 11.20 21.44 9.89
C LEU A 100 12.23 22.11 8.97
N ASN A 101 12.69 21.41 7.96
CA ASN A 101 13.68 21.94 7.04
C ASN A 101 13.09 23.01 6.10
N GLU A 102 11.82 22.84 5.70
CA GLU A 102 11.12 23.82 4.86
C GLU A 102 10.60 25.00 5.67
N THR A 103 10.13 24.77 6.90
CA THR A 103 9.53 25.82 7.72
C THR A 103 10.57 26.68 8.45
N GLY A 104 11.79 26.17 8.66
CA GLY A 104 12.83 26.85 9.42
C GLY A 104 12.48 27.00 10.93
N LEU A 105 11.43 26.36 11.40
CA LEU A 105 11.00 26.42 12.80
C LEU A 105 11.75 25.39 13.66
N SER A 106 12.03 25.75 14.89
CA SER A 106 12.52 24.82 15.90
C SER A 106 11.38 23.93 16.45
N GLU A 107 11.72 22.81 17.07
CA GLU A 107 10.73 21.95 17.75
C GLU A 107 9.94 22.70 18.83
N ASP A 108 10.58 23.63 19.56
CA ASP A 108 9.93 24.42 20.59
C ASP A 108 8.90 25.39 20.02
N GLU A 109 9.21 26.02 18.89
CA GLU A 109 8.28 26.90 18.19
C GLU A 109 7.05 26.16 17.65
N ILE A 110 7.25 24.92 17.16
CA ILE A 110 6.13 24.08 16.73
C ILE A 110 5.29 23.66 17.94
N SER A 111 5.94 23.22 19.02
CA SER A 111 5.24 22.85 20.25
C SER A 111 4.42 23.99 20.83
N ALA A 112 4.91 25.22 20.70
CA ALA A 112 4.19 26.43 21.13
C ALA A 112 2.98 26.78 20.22
N ARG A 113 3.01 26.43 18.95
CA ARG A 113 1.92 26.67 17.98
C ARG A 113 0.89 25.55 17.93
N ALA A 114 1.30 24.33 18.25
CA ALA A 114 0.44 23.17 18.24
C ALA A 114 -0.57 23.21 19.37
N THR A 115 -1.82 22.89 19.07
CA THR A 115 -2.90 22.77 20.05
C THR A 115 -3.58 21.40 19.88
N VAL A 116 -4.35 20.98 20.86
CA VAL A 116 -5.12 19.73 20.76
C VAL A 116 -6.11 19.75 19.61
N ASP A 117 -6.61 20.94 19.22
CA ASP A 117 -7.54 21.15 18.10
C ASP A 117 -6.82 21.31 16.74
N ASN A 118 -5.52 21.56 16.74
CA ASN A 118 -4.70 21.68 15.54
C ASN A 118 -3.34 21.00 15.75
N PRO A 119 -3.34 19.66 15.80
CA PRO A 119 -2.12 18.89 16.00
C PRO A 119 -1.27 18.84 14.74
N TYR A 120 0.05 18.77 14.95
CA TYR A 120 1.03 18.56 13.90
C TYR A 120 1.77 17.24 14.12
N TYR A 121 2.33 16.70 13.05
CA TYR A 121 3.25 15.58 13.14
C TYR A 121 4.42 15.74 12.18
N ARG A 122 5.54 15.13 12.56
CA ARG A 122 6.74 15.01 11.75
C ARG A 122 7.13 13.55 11.64
N THR A 123 7.48 13.09 10.46
CA THR A 123 8.06 11.77 10.25
C THR A 123 9.59 11.86 10.19
N PHE A 124 10.28 10.95 10.85
CA PHE A 124 11.73 10.81 10.76
C PHE A 124 12.12 9.33 10.76
N GLY A 125 12.63 8.84 9.64
CA GLY A 125 12.90 7.42 9.46
C GLY A 125 11.63 6.58 9.67
N ARG A 126 11.67 5.62 10.58
CA ARG A 126 10.53 4.75 10.91
C ARG A 126 9.78 5.22 12.18
N THR A 127 9.83 6.50 12.48
CA THR A 127 9.13 7.08 13.62
C THR A 127 8.34 8.31 13.18
N PHE A 128 7.32 8.65 13.94
CA PHE A 128 6.66 9.94 13.85
C PHE A 128 6.58 10.60 15.22
N THR A 129 6.67 11.91 15.23
CA THR A 129 6.58 12.74 16.44
C THR A 129 5.35 13.63 16.31
N ILE A 130 4.51 13.67 17.34
CA ILE A 130 3.28 14.47 17.38
C ILE A 130 3.44 15.70 18.27
N TYR A 131 2.74 16.74 17.94
CA TYR A 131 2.66 17.99 18.67
C TYR A 131 1.18 18.43 18.77
N PRO A 132 0.70 18.86 19.96
CA PRO A 132 1.42 18.92 21.24
C PRO A 132 1.66 17.54 21.83
N THR A 133 2.62 17.47 22.79
CA THR A 133 2.85 16.25 23.56
C THR A 133 1.60 15.90 24.38
N PRO A 134 1.11 14.66 24.35
CA PRO A 134 -0.07 14.26 25.11
C PRO A 134 0.12 14.44 26.61
N THR A 135 -0.89 14.95 27.29
CA THR A 135 -0.91 15.11 28.76
C THR A 135 -1.61 13.96 29.49
N ALA A 136 -2.42 13.19 28.76
CA ALA A 136 -3.16 12.04 29.27
C ALA A 136 -3.05 10.86 28.30
N GLU A 137 -3.26 9.67 28.83
CA GLU A 137 -3.36 8.44 28.03
C GLU A 137 -4.77 8.29 27.43
N VAL A 138 -4.84 7.89 26.16
CA VAL A 138 -6.08 7.57 25.47
C VAL A 138 -5.90 6.27 24.70
N THR A 139 -6.61 5.22 25.12
CA THR A 139 -6.58 3.92 24.43
C THR A 139 -7.06 4.07 23.00
N GLY A 140 -6.27 3.57 22.04
CA GLY A 140 -6.55 3.72 20.62
C GLY A 140 -6.54 5.17 20.15
N GLY A 141 -5.89 6.09 20.87
CA GLY A 141 -5.90 7.52 20.58
C GLY A 141 -5.12 7.98 19.35
N LEU A 142 -4.41 7.06 18.69
CA LEU A 142 -3.74 7.32 17.43
C LEU A 142 -4.31 6.41 16.33
N GLN A 143 -4.67 7.00 15.18
CA GLN A 143 -5.09 6.27 13.99
C GLN A 143 -4.22 6.69 12.81
N LEU A 144 -3.54 5.70 12.20
CA LEU A 144 -2.72 5.85 11.03
C LEU A 144 -3.44 5.24 9.84
N TYR A 145 -3.60 6.02 8.78
CA TYR A 145 -4.09 5.56 7.48
C TYR A 145 -2.89 5.51 6.54
N PHE A 146 -2.58 4.34 6.02
CA PHE A 146 -1.35 4.13 5.28
C PHE A 146 -1.48 3.08 4.18
N ASP A 147 -0.66 3.21 3.16
CA ASP A 147 -0.44 2.14 2.20
C ASP A 147 0.58 1.18 2.81
N ARG A 148 0.28 -0.11 2.76
CA ARG A 148 1.15 -1.16 3.29
C ARG A 148 1.67 -2.09 2.20
N GLU A 149 2.66 -2.87 2.51
CA GLU A 149 3.08 -4.00 1.69
C GLU A 149 1.94 -5.03 1.57
N VAL A 150 1.91 -5.77 0.48
CA VAL A 150 0.97 -6.89 0.32
C VAL A 150 1.47 -8.10 1.12
N ASP A 151 0.53 -8.94 1.56
CA ASP A 151 0.89 -10.18 2.25
C ASP A 151 1.30 -11.26 1.25
N ASP A 152 2.52 -11.69 1.32
CA ASP A 152 3.05 -12.79 0.53
C ASP A 152 2.22 -14.07 0.66
N PHE A 153 2.15 -14.81 -0.41
CA PHE A 153 1.67 -16.19 -0.35
C PHE A 153 2.72 -17.09 0.29
N SER A 154 2.29 -17.95 1.17
CA SER A 154 3.10 -18.94 1.86
C SER A 154 2.96 -20.33 1.22
N ALA A 155 3.82 -21.25 1.59
CA ALA A 155 3.72 -22.65 1.16
C ALA A 155 2.42 -23.32 1.65
N SER A 156 1.88 -22.90 2.82
CA SER A 156 0.59 -23.36 3.31
C SER A 156 -0.57 -22.87 2.45
N ASP A 157 -0.50 -21.64 1.91
CA ASP A 157 -1.52 -21.11 1.00
C ASP A 157 -1.57 -21.90 -0.31
N LEU A 158 -0.41 -22.35 -0.81
CA LEU A 158 -0.35 -23.24 -1.99
C LEU A 158 -1.03 -24.59 -1.71
N SER A 159 -0.89 -25.14 -0.50
CA SER A 159 -1.49 -26.43 -0.14
C SER A 159 -3.01 -26.33 0.02
N THR A 160 -3.53 -25.24 0.59
CA THR A 160 -4.98 -24.99 0.73
C THR A 160 -5.61 -24.52 -0.58
N GLY A 161 -4.85 -23.80 -1.39
CA GLY A 161 -5.23 -23.35 -2.74
C GLY A 161 -6.33 -22.28 -2.81
N THR A 162 -6.80 -21.77 -1.68
CA THR A 162 -7.98 -20.89 -1.59
C THR A 162 -7.64 -19.40 -1.51
N LYS A 163 -6.46 -19.05 -1.02
CA LYS A 163 -6.02 -17.64 -0.89
C LYS A 163 -5.98 -16.96 -2.27
N LYS A 164 -6.32 -15.69 -2.28
CA LYS A 164 -6.38 -14.85 -3.49
C LYS A 164 -5.50 -13.63 -3.29
N PRO A 165 -4.95 -13.05 -4.38
CA PRO A 165 -4.38 -11.71 -4.29
C PRO A 165 -5.44 -10.70 -3.82
N GLY A 166 -5.07 -9.79 -2.93
CA GLY A 166 -5.97 -8.80 -2.34
C GLY A 166 -6.32 -7.62 -3.25
N LEU A 167 -6.16 -7.73 -4.55
CA LEU A 167 -6.43 -6.71 -5.55
C LEU A 167 -7.55 -7.15 -6.51
N ASP A 168 -7.99 -6.24 -7.37
CA ASP A 168 -9.05 -6.50 -8.34
C ASP A 168 -8.73 -7.75 -9.19
N ARG A 169 -9.71 -8.66 -9.26
CA ARG A 169 -9.62 -9.92 -10.02
C ARG A 169 -9.20 -9.74 -11.48
N LEU A 170 -9.49 -8.59 -12.07
CA LEU A 170 -9.12 -8.28 -13.47
C LEU A 170 -7.61 -8.36 -13.68
N TRP A 171 -6.82 -8.04 -12.66
CA TRP A 171 -5.36 -7.95 -12.76
C TRP A 171 -4.60 -9.18 -12.26
N HIS A 172 -5.27 -10.16 -11.67
CA HIS A 172 -4.62 -11.39 -11.18
C HIS A 172 -3.81 -12.12 -12.26
N ASN A 173 -4.23 -12.01 -13.53
CA ASN A 173 -3.52 -12.66 -14.64
C ASN A 173 -2.13 -12.05 -14.90
N PHE A 174 -1.89 -10.80 -14.49
CA PHE A 174 -0.57 -10.18 -14.57
C PHE A 174 0.48 -10.97 -13.79
N ILE A 175 0.13 -11.44 -12.59
CA ILE A 175 0.99 -12.24 -11.73
C ILE A 175 1.33 -13.58 -12.44
N ALA A 176 0.33 -14.25 -13.00
CA ALA A 176 0.55 -15.52 -13.70
C ALA A 176 1.42 -15.34 -14.96
N LEU A 177 1.22 -14.26 -15.73
CA LEU A 177 2.04 -13.95 -16.91
C LEU A 177 3.49 -13.65 -16.51
N GLY A 178 3.68 -12.86 -15.45
CA GLY A 178 5.01 -12.52 -14.96
C GLY A 178 5.78 -13.76 -14.49
N ALA A 179 5.17 -14.59 -13.63
CA ALA A 179 5.77 -15.83 -13.18
C ALA A 179 6.06 -16.81 -14.35
N SER A 180 5.21 -16.80 -15.39
CA SER A 180 5.44 -17.57 -16.60
C SER A 180 6.60 -17.02 -17.44
N LEU A 181 6.78 -15.70 -17.45
CA LEU A 181 7.93 -15.06 -18.12
C LEU A 181 9.24 -15.42 -17.42
N ASP A 182 9.29 -15.43 -16.09
CA ASP A 182 10.46 -15.85 -15.33
C ASP A 182 10.85 -17.30 -15.68
N ALA A 183 9.86 -18.20 -15.70
CA ALA A 183 10.07 -19.57 -16.18
C ALA A 183 10.52 -19.60 -17.66
N GLY A 184 9.92 -18.76 -18.51
CA GLY A 184 10.28 -18.61 -19.91
C GLY A 184 11.75 -18.23 -20.11
N ILE A 185 12.25 -17.34 -19.27
CA ILE A 185 13.66 -16.91 -19.25
C ILE A 185 14.55 -18.03 -18.72
N LYS A 186 14.21 -18.62 -17.56
CA LYS A 186 14.99 -19.69 -16.90
C LYS A 186 15.16 -20.92 -17.78
N PHE A 187 14.10 -21.35 -18.47
CA PHE A 187 14.07 -22.55 -19.29
C PHE A 187 14.18 -22.27 -20.80
N ASN A 188 14.41 -21.02 -21.18
CA ASN A 188 14.53 -20.56 -22.57
C ASN A 188 13.35 -21.00 -23.47
N LEU A 189 12.12 -20.81 -22.99
CA LEU A 189 10.91 -21.19 -23.73
C LEU A 189 10.75 -20.35 -25.01
N VAL A 190 10.20 -20.97 -26.05
CA VAL A 190 10.01 -20.34 -27.37
C VAL A 190 9.04 -19.16 -27.29
N ASN A 191 8.00 -19.26 -26.47
CA ASN A 191 6.93 -18.27 -26.33
C ASN A 191 7.24 -17.12 -25.35
N LYS A 192 8.46 -17.00 -24.85
CA LYS A 192 8.84 -15.93 -23.89
C LYS A 192 8.61 -14.51 -24.45
N GLY A 193 8.75 -14.31 -25.76
CA GLY A 193 8.48 -13.04 -26.41
C GLY A 193 7.00 -12.66 -26.37
N ASP A 194 6.14 -13.63 -26.61
CA ASP A 194 4.67 -13.44 -26.57
C ASP A 194 4.21 -13.17 -25.14
N LEU A 195 4.75 -13.89 -24.14
CA LEU A 195 4.48 -13.65 -22.73
C LEU A 195 4.86 -12.24 -22.32
N LYS A 196 6.02 -11.76 -22.77
CA LYS A 196 6.46 -10.39 -22.50
C LYS A 196 5.51 -9.36 -23.11
N ASN A 197 5.13 -9.52 -24.37
CA ASN A 197 4.21 -8.60 -25.03
C ASN A 197 2.83 -8.54 -24.34
N MET A 198 2.30 -9.70 -23.92
CA MET A 198 1.04 -9.77 -23.16
C MET A 198 1.16 -9.08 -21.80
N LEU A 199 2.31 -9.21 -21.13
CA LEU A 199 2.59 -8.59 -19.86
C LEU A 199 2.67 -7.06 -19.98
N ASP A 200 3.42 -6.58 -20.99
CA ASP A 200 3.60 -5.14 -21.27
C ASP A 200 2.25 -4.46 -21.62
N ASP A 201 1.39 -5.13 -22.43
CA ASP A 201 0.05 -4.63 -22.73
C ASP A 201 -0.83 -4.57 -21.47
N MET A 202 -0.75 -5.60 -20.63
CA MET A 202 -1.53 -5.61 -19.38
C MET A 202 -1.03 -4.54 -18.39
N GLU A 203 0.28 -4.32 -18.25
CA GLU A 203 0.85 -3.25 -17.44
C GLU A 203 0.34 -1.87 -17.89
N ALA A 204 0.35 -1.61 -19.21
CA ALA A 204 -0.16 -0.37 -19.76
C ALA A 204 -1.65 -0.15 -19.42
N ARG A 205 -2.45 -1.21 -19.44
CA ARG A 205 -3.88 -1.14 -19.06
C ARG A 205 -4.05 -0.88 -17.57
N ILE A 206 -3.25 -1.52 -16.70
CA ILE A 206 -3.26 -1.29 -15.25
C ILE A 206 -2.95 0.17 -14.94
N ARG A 207 -1.84 0.71 -15.48
CA ARG A 207 -1.45 2.11 -15.30
C ARG A 207 -2.54 3.08 -15.78
N LYS A 208 -3.17 2.80 -16.92
CA LYS A 208 -4.27 3.59 -17.46
C LYS A 208 -5.53 3.53 -16.59
N TYR A 209 -5.86 2.37 -16.03
CA TYR A 209 -7.03 2.17 -15.19
C TYR A 209 -6.89 2.94 -13.88
N TYR A 210 -5.80 2.73 -13.17
CA TYR A 210 -5.56 3.37 -11.88
C TYR A 210 -5.25 4.87 -12.01
N GLY A 211 -4.54 5.31 -13.07
CA GLY A 211 -4.28 6.72 -13.32
C GLY A 211 -5.55 7.54 -13.63
N ARG A 212 -6.61 6.92 -14.17
CA ARG A 212 -7.90 7.60 -14.42
C ARG A 212 -8.76 7.73 -13.18
N ARG A 213 -8.59 6.88 -12.19
CA ARG A 213 -9.42 6.83 -10.99
C ARG A 213 -9.25 8.06 -10.08
N GLN A 214 -8.17 8.82 -10.26
CA GLN A 214 -7.90 10.05 -9.49
C GLN A 214 -8.63 11.30 -9.97
N VAL A 215 -9.09 11.32 -11.21
CA VAL A 215 -9.70 12.54 -11.80
C VAL A 215 -10.96 12.95 -11.06
N ASP A 216 -11.65 12.02 -10.38
CA ASP A 216 -12.88 12.31 -9.64
C ASP A 216 -12.66 12.87 -8.21
N ARG A 217 -11.39 12.91 -7.71
CA ARG A 217 -11.10 13.30 -6.31
C ARG A 217 -10.82 14.78 -6.08
N GLN A 218 -10.62 15.59 -7.11
CA GLN A 218 -10.32 17.02 -6.96
C GLN A 218 -11.40 17.91 -7.56
N ILE A 219 -12.60 17.87 -7.00
CA ILE A 219 -13.47 19.05 -7.08
C ILE A 219 -13.08 19.96 -5.91
N ASN A 220 -11.99 20.67 -6.08
CA ASN A 220 -11.71 21.84 -5.26
C ASN A 220 -12.69 22.94 -5.66
N PHE A 221 -13.82 23.04 -4.98
CA PHE A 221 -14.64 24.24 -5.02
C PHE A 221 -13.82 25.39 -4.40
N ARG A 222 -13.05 26.11 -5.21
CA ARG A 222 -12.61 27.45 -4.83
C ARG A 222 -13.86 28.33 -4.87
N ASN A 223 -14.37 28.73 -3.71
CA ASN A 223 -15.26 29.87 -3.60
C ASN A 223 -14.44 31.09 -4.04
N THR A 224 -14.56 31.45 -5.30
CA THR A 224 -14.15 32.79 -5.76
C THR A 224 -15.29 33.72 -5.37
N ILE A 225 -15.17 34.35 -4.21
CA ILE A 225 -16.01 35.50 -3.89
C ILE A 225 -15.44 36.63 -4.76
N GLU A 226 -16.04 36.87 -5.90
CA GLU A 226 -15.82 38.10 -6.65
C GLU A 226 -16.50 39.24 -5.86
N ASN A 227 -15.67 40.04 -5.20
CA ASN A 227 -16.15 41.33 -4.67
C ASN A 227 -16.40 42.23 -5.89
N TYR A 228 -17.65 42.41 -6.25
CA TYR A 228 -18.07 43.52 -7.08
C TYR A 228 -18.15 44.77 -6.19
N GLU A 229 -17.20 45.71 -6.38
CA GLU A 229 -17.37 47.12 -6.02
C GLU A 229 -18.12 47.87 -7.15
#